data_6ed3dbcd2cdf7d1c919a510db6db25f1
#
_entry.id   6ed3dbcd2cdf7d1c919a510db6db25f1
#
_cell.length_a   1.000
_cell.length_b   1.000
_cell.length_c   1.000
_cell.angle_alpha   90.00
_cell.angle_beta   90.00
_cell.angle_gamma   90.00
#
_symmetry.space_group_name_H-M   'P 1'
#
loop_
_entity.id
_entity.type
_entity.pdbx_description
1 polymer ?
#
loop_
_entity_poly.entity_id
_entity_poly.type
_entity_poly.pdbx_seq_one_letter_code
_entity_poly.pdbx_strand_id
1 'polypeptide(L)'
;MRLIILGAPGSGKGTSAAVLREEYSLAHISTGDIFRANIKEGTPLGLEAKGYIDKGALVPDSLTVSMVEDRLSQDDCEKGYILDGFPRTIAQAQALDEMLDARGEQIDAVVLIKIEDEVIKARVFGRRVCEKCGASYNVD
;
A
#
# COMPACT_ATOMS: atom_id res chain seq x y z
N MET A 1 -9.45 -12.59 -6.19
CA MET A 1 -10.06 -11.61 -5.27
C MET A 1 -9.20 -10.35 -5.24
N ARG A 2 -9.82 -9.20 -5.35
CA ARG A 2 -9.14 -7.90 -5.32
C ARG A 2 -9.72 -7.07 -4.19
N LEU A 3 -8.86 -6.72 -3.24
CA LEU A 3 -9.27 -6.03 -2.01
C LEU A 3 -8.52 -4.72 -1.83
N ILE A 4 -9.19 -3.75 -1.21
CA ILE A 4 -8.54 -2.54 -0.70
C ILE A 4 -8.67 -2.59 0.82
N ILE A 5 -7.57 -2.36 1.53
CA ILE A 5 -7.59 -2.27 2.98
C ILE A 5 -7.15 -0.86 3.40
N LEU A 6 -7.98 -0.23 4.22
CA LEU A 6 -7.77 1.13 4.72
C LEU A 6 -7.76 1.12 6.24
N GLY A 7 -6.97 1.99 6.81
CA GLY A 7 -6.89 2.16 8.25
C GLY A 7 -5.76 3.10 8.62
N ALA A 8 -5.88 3.74 9.78
CA ALA A 8 -4.84 4.62 10.30
C ALA A 8 -3.59 3.82 10.69
N PRO A 9 -2.41 4.45 10.74
CA PRO A 9 -1.23 3.82 11.33
C PRO A 9 -1.56 3.32 12.75
N GLY A 10 -1.15 2.10 13.07
CA GLY A 10 -1.45 1.49 14.36
C GLY A 10 -2.83 0.85 14.50
N SER A 11 -3.63 0.82 13.44
CA SER A 11 -4.96 0.18 13.45
C SER A 11 -4.93 -1.35 13.36
N GLY A 12 -3.77 -1.94 13.09
CA GLY A 12 -3.65 -3.36 12.81
C GLY A 12 -3.85 -3.71 11.33
N LYS A 13 -3.86 -2.71 10.48
CA LYS A 13 -4.07 -2.85 9.03
C LYS A 13 -3.06 -3.81 8.39
N GLY A 14 -1.78 -3.62 8.66
CA GLY A 14 -0.72 -4.47 8.12
C GLY A 14 -0.84 -5.92 8.58
N THR A 15 -1.19 -6.14 9.83
CA THR A 15 -1.39 -7.49 10.39
C THR A 15 -2.58 -8.18 9.72
N SER A 16 -3.70 -7.47 9.57
CA SER A 16 -4.89 -8.00 8.90
C SER A 16 -4.62 -8.29 7.43
N ALA A 17 -3.89 -7.42 6.75
CA ALA A 17 -3.50 -7.63 5.35
C ALA A 17 -2.62 -8.88 5.20
N ALA A 18 -1.70 -9.09 6.11
CA ALA A 18 -0.82 -10.28 6.10
C ALA A 18 -1.63 -11.58 6.22
N VAL A 19 -2.62 -11.62 7.12
CA VAL A 19 -3.51 -12.78 7.29
C VAL A 19 -4.31 -13.06 6.02
N LEU A 20 -4.93 -12.04 5.45
CA LEU A 20 -5.72 -12.16 4.22
C LEU A 20 -4.86 -12.62 3.04
N ARG A 21 -3.67 -12.06 2.91
CA ARG A 21 -2.73 -12.42 1.87
C ARG A 21 -2.36 -13.90 1.94
N GLU A 22 -2.08 -14.39 3.14
CA GLU A 22 -1.68 -15.77 3.35
C GLU A 22 -2.84 -16.74 3.09
N GLU A 23 -4.01 -16.43 3.63
CA GLU A 23 -5.20 -17.28 3.52
C GLU A 23 -5.74 -17.40 2.10
N TYR A 24 -5.73 -16.30 1.33
CA TYR A 24 -6.26 -16.26 -0.03
C TYR A 24 -5.19 -16.23 -1.12
N SER A 25 -3.93 -16.34 -0.76
CA SER A 25 -2.78 -16.29 -1.69
C SER A 25 -2.76 -15.04 -2.56
N LEU A 26 -2.98 -13.88 -1.94
CA LEU A 26 -3.03 -12.59 -2.62
C LEU A 26 -1.67 -11.89 -2.61
N ALA A 27 -1.37 -11.13 -3.67
CA ALA A 27 -0.23 -10.24 -3.67
C ALA A 27 -0.51 -9.04 -2.76
N HIS A 28 0.44 -8.64 -1.94
CA HIS A 28 0.32 -7.45 -1.08
C HIS A 28 0.95 -6.26 -1.77
N ILE A 29 0.11 -5.29 -2.11
CA ILE A 29 0.52 -4.08 -2.85
C ILE A 29 0.45 -2.88 -1.91
N SER A 30 1.61 -2.42 -1.46
CA SER A 30 1.74 -1.23 -0.63
C SER A 30 2.48 -0.15 -1.42
N THR A 31 1.96 1.07 -1.43
CA THR A 31 2.62 2.19 -2.12
C THR A 31 4.01 2.46 -1.54
N GLY A 32 4.17 2.36 -0.22
CA GLY A 32 5.48 2.50 0.40
C GLY A 32 6.49 1.48 -0.10
N ASP A 33 6.08 0.22 -0.22
CA ASP A 33 6.94 -0.84 -0.73
C ASP A 33 7.27 -0.63 -2.21
N ILE A 34 6.29 -0.18 -3.00
CA ILE A 34 6.50 0.13 -4.42
C ILE A 34 7.55 1.23 -4.58
N PHE A 35 7.42 2.32 -3.81
CA PHE A 35 8.41 3.42 -3.85
C PHE A 35 9.80 2.92 -3.48
N ARG A 36 9.92 2.18 -2.39
CA ARG A 36 11.22 1.65 -1.95
C ARG A 36 11.85 0.73 -2.98
N ALA A 37 11.07 -0.16 -3.58
CA ALA A 37 11.57 -1.08 -4.60
C ALA A 37 12.03 -0.34 -5.86
N ASN A 38 11.24 0.61 -6.34
CA ASN A 38 11.60 1.38 -7.54
C ASN A 38 12.83 2.26 -7.32
N ILE A 39 12.95 2.87 -6.15
CA ILE A 39 14.13 3.69 -5.80
C ILE A 39 15.38 2.80 -5.71
N LYS A 40 15.28 1.65 -5.07
CA LYS A 40 16.37 0.70 -4.92
C LYS A 40 16.87 0.17 -6.27
N GLU A 41 15.93 -0.16 -7.15
CA GLU A 41 16.23 -0.67 -8.49
C GLU A 41 16.67 0.43 -9.48
N GLY A 42 16.44 1.70 -9.13
CA GLY A 42 16.79 2.83 -9.98
C GLY A 42 15.94 2.94 -11.25
N THR A 43 14.68 2.51 -11.19
CA THR A 43 13.76 2.64 -12.32
C THR A 43 13.51 4.12 -12.64
N PRO A 44 13.10 4.48 -13.89
CA PRO A 44 12.77 5.87 -14.23
C PRO A 44 11.73 6.47 -13.28
N LEU A 45 10.67 5.74 -12.94
CA LEU A 45 9.65 6.19 -11.98
C LEU A 45 10.22 6.35 -10.58
N GLY A 46 11.10 5.43 -10.16
CA GLY A 46 11.76 5.49 -8.86
C GLY A 46 12.68 6.70 -8.73
N LEU A 47 13.44 7.01 -9.76
CA LEU A 47 14.32 8.20 -9.77
C LEU A 47 13.51 9.48 -9.71
N GLU A 48 12.41 9.55 -10.42
CA GLU A 48 11.50 10.69 -10.40
C GLU A 48 10.88 10.87 -9.00
N ALA A 49 10.38 9.80 -8.40
CA ALA A 49 9.82 9.83 -7.04
C ALA A 49 10.87 10.25 -6.02
N LYS A 50 12.10 9.75 -6.14
CA LYS A 50 13.20 10.13 -5.26
C LYS A 50 13.49 11.62 -5.29
N GLY A 51 13.41 12.23 -6.47
CA GLY A 51 13.58 13.67 -6.63
C GLY A 51 12.62 14.47 -5.77
N TYR A 52 11.35 14.09 -5.70
CA TYR A 52 10.36 14.73 -4.84
C TYR A 52 10.65 14.46 -3.36
N ILE A 53 10.93 13.22 -3.00
CA ILE A 53 11.21 12.82 -1.62
C ILE A 53 12.42 13.55 -1.05
N ASP A 54 13.50 13.64 -1.81
CA ASP A 54 14.75 14.31 -1.39
C ASP A 54 14.55 15.81 -1.16
N LYS A 55 13.58 16.41 -1.84
CA LYS A 55 13.21 17.82 -1.67
C LYS A 55 12.19 18.05 -0.55
N GLY A 56 11.72 16.97 0.08
CA GLY A 56 10.65 17.04 1.07
C GLY A 56 9.28 17.35 0.47
N ALA A 57 9.12 17.23 -0.84
CA ALA A 57 7.86 17.46 -1.53
C ALA A 57 7.03 16.19 -1.60
N LEU A 58 5.70 16.36 -1.75
CA LEU A 58 4.81 15.24 -1.95
C LEU A 58 4.96 14.69 -3.37
N VAL A 59 4.95 13.37 -3.50
CA VAL A 59 4.95 12.70 -4.81
C VAL A 59 3.58 12.95 -5.48
N PRO A 60 3.55 13.45 -6.73
CA PRO A 60 2.28 13.69 -7.43
C PRO A 60 1.44 12.43 -7.57
N ASP A 61 0.10 12.59 -7.53
CA ASP A 61 -0.84 11.48 -7.69
C ASP A 61 -0.62 10.72 -9.00
N SER A 62 -0.33 11.43 -10.09
CA SER A 62 -0.08 10.82 -11.40
C SER A 62 1.10 9.85 -11.37
N LEU A 63 2.15 10.20 -10.66
CA LEU A 63 3.33 9.33 -10.52
C LEU A 63 3.01 8.11 -9.65
N THR A 64 2.31 8.31 -8.55
CA THR A 64 1.87 7.21 -7.67
C THR A 64 0.98 6.23 -8.43
N VAL A 65 0.02 6.74 -9.21
CA VAL A 65 -0.87 5.92 -10.04
C VAL A 65 -0.08 5.11 -11.06
N SER A 66 0.90 5.73 -11.74
CA SER A 66 1.75 5.04 -12.72
C SER A 66 2.53 3.90 -12.08
N MET A 67 3.05 4.10 -10.89
CA MET A 67 3.79 3.06 -10.16
C MET A 67 2.88 1.91 -9.75
N VAL A 68 1.67 2.21 -9.29
CA VAL A 68 0.67 1.18 -8.94
C VAL A 68 0.26 0.40 -10.17
N GLU A 69 -0.02 1.08 -11.28
CA GLU A 69 -0.39 0.44 -12.54
C GLU A 69 0.68 -0.54 -13.02
N ASP A 70 1.93 -0.11 -12.98
CA ASP A 70 3.08 -0.96 -13.34
C ASP A 70 3.15 -2.19 -12.44
N ARG A 71 2.96 -2.02 -11.14
CA ARG A 71 2.97 -3.12 -10.17
C ARG A 71 1.82 -4.10 -10.40
N LEU A 72 0.62 -3.62 -10.71
CA LEU A 72 -0.55 -4.45 -10.96
C LEU A 72 -0.44 -5.25 -12.28
N SER A 73 0.47 -4.86 -13.15
CA SER A 73 0.71 -5.56 -14.42
C SER A 73 1.61 -6.79 -14.26
N GLN A 74 2.17 -7.02 -13.07
CA GLN A 74 3.03 -8.16 -12.81
C GLN A 74 2.22 -9.45 -12.63
N ASP A 75 2.84 -10.57 -12.93
CA ASP A 75 2.18 -11.89 -12.96
C ASP A 75 1.56 -12.30 -11.62
N ASP A 76 2.17 -11.93 -10.51
CA ASP A 76 1.67 -12.28 -9.18
C ASP A 76 0.35 -11.60 -8.82
N CYS A 77 -0.06 -10.58 -9.57
CA CYS A 77 -1.33 -9.87 -9.37
C CYS A 77 -2.50 -10.48 -10.16
N GLU A 78 -2.25 -11.42 -11.06
CA GLU A 78 -3.30 -12.01 -11.89
C GLU A 78 -4.40 -12.70 -11.07
N LYS A 79 -4.03 -13.41 -10.02
CA LYS A 79 -4.96 -14.17 -9.18
C LYS A 79 -5.67 -13.31 -8.15
N GLY A 80 -5.20 -12.11 -7.93
CA GLY A 80 -5.75 -11.19 -6.96
C GLY A 80 -4.68 -10.50 -6.13
N TYR A 81 -5.11 -9.47 -5.42
CA TYR A 81 -4.19 -8.63 -4.63
C TYR A 81 -4.93 -7.88 -3.53
N ILE A 82 -4.15 -7.35 -2.59
CA ILE A 82 -4.62 -6.42 -1.56
C ILE A 82 -3.90 -5.10 -1.78
N LEU A 83 -4.65 -4.03 -2.00
CA LEU A 83 -4.10 -2.67 -2.06
C LEU A 83 -4.08 -2.10 -0.64
N ASP A 84 -2.90 -1.82 -0.14
CA ASP A 84 -2.66 -1.29 1.20
C ASP A 84 -2.11 0.12 1.11
N GLY A 85 -2.88 1.09 1.61
CA GLY A 85 -2.48 2.49 1.59
C GLY A 85 -2.73 3.20 0.26
N PHE A 86 -3.54 2.64 -0.62
CA PHE A 86 -3.93 3.22 -1.90
C PHE A 86 -5.35 2.76 -2.24
N PRO A 87 -6.25 3.61 -2.75
CA PRO A 87 -6.06 5.04 -2.96
C PRO A 87 -6.13 5.86 -1.67
N ARG A 88 -5.49 7.02 -1.65
CA ARG A 88 -5.50 7.96 -0.51
C ARG A 88 -6.18 9.28 -0.85
N THR A 89 -6.39 9.55 -2.13
CA THR A 89 -7.05 10.76 -2.61
C THR A 89 -8.16 10.39 -3.58
N ILE A 90 -9.08 11.33 -3.81
CA ILE A 90 -10.15 11.14 -4.79
C ILE A 90 -9.55 10.95 -6.19
N ALA A 91 -8.54 11.71 -6.54
CA ALA A 91 -7.86 11.59 -7.83
C ALA A 91 -7.26 10.20 -8.04
N GLN A 92 -6.64 9.64 -7.01
CA GLN A 92 -6.11 8.28 -7.05
C GLN A 92 -7.22 7.24 -7.19
N ALA A 93 -8.34 7.42 -6.49
CA ALA A 93 -9.48 6.51 -6.57
C ALA A 93 -10.10 6.51 -7.96
N GLN A 94 -10.28 7.68 -8.57
CA GLN A 94 -10.80 7.79 -9.94
C GLN A 94 -9.86 7.14 -10.96
N ALA A 95 -8.56 7.36 -10.82
CA ALA A 95 -7.56 6.75 -11.69
C ALA A 95 -7.54 5.23 -11.55
N LEU A 96 -7.72 4.72 -10.35
CA LEU A 96 -7.82 3.27 -10.10
C LEU A 96 -9.05 2.69 -10.79
N ASP A 97 -10.21 3.35 -10.68
CA ASP A 97 -11.44 2.91 -11.35
C ASP A 97 -11.26 2.84 -12.86
N GLU A 98 -10.67 3.86 -13.46
CA GLU A 98 -10.39 3.89 -14.90
C GLU A 98 -9.44 2.76 -15.32
N MET A 99 -8.40 2.55 -14.53
CA MET A 99 -7.41 1.49 -14.77
C MET A 99 -8.05 0.09 -14.73
N LEU A 100 -8.89 -0.16 -13.73
CA LEU A 100 -9.56 -1.44 -13.59
C LEU A 100 -10.61 -1.66 -14.67
N ASP A 101 -11.37 -0.64 -15.04
CA ASP A 101 -12.34 -0.70 -16.14
C ASP A 101 -11.65 -1.06 -17.46
N ALA A 102 -10.49 -0.47 -17.73
CA ALA A 102 -9.71 -0.77 -18.93
C ALA A 102 -9.23 -2.23 -18.96
N ARG A 103 -9.06 -2.85 -17.80
CA ARG A 103 -8.63 -4.24 -17.66
C ARG A 103 -9.81 -5.24 -17.56
N GLY A 104 -11.03 -4.73 -17.44
CA GLY A 104 -12.20 -5.57 -17.19
C GLY A 104 -12.21 -6.18 -15.79
N GLU A 105 -11.59 -5.51 -14.83
CA GLU A 105 -11.44 -5.96 -13.47
C GLU A 105 -12.27 -5.10 -12.51
N GLN A 106 -12.58 -5.62 -11.33
CA GLN A 106 -13.33 -4.91 -10.29
C GLN A 106 -12.71 -5.20 -8.92
N ILE A 107 -12.82 -4.21 -8.01
CA ILE A 107 -12.51 -4.42 -6.60
C ILE A 107 -13.68 -5.19 -5.98
N ASP A 108 -13.40 -6.30 -5.33
CA ASP A 108 -14.42 -7.14 -4.70
C ASP A 108 -14.91 -6.58 -3.37
N ALA A 109 -14.00 -6.00 -2.58
CA ALA A 109 -14.35 -5.41 -1.28
C ALA A 109 -13.35 -4.35 -0.86
N VAL A 110 -13.85 -3.39 -0.06
CA VAL A 110 -13.01 -2.41 0.64
C VAL A 110 -13.17 -2.67 2.13
N VAL A 111 -12.06 -2.94 2.81
CA VAL A 111 -12.04 -3.21 4.25
C VAL A 111 -11.50 -1.99 4.97
N LEU A 112 -12.32 -1.37 5.82
CA LEU A 112 -11.91 -0.23 6.63
C LEU A 112 -11.77 -0.68 8.08
N ILE A 113 -10.57 -0.57 8.63
CA ILE A 113 -10.29 -0.88 10.02
C ILE A 113 -10.34 0.41 10.82
N LYS A 114 -11.32 0.50 11.72
CA LYS A 114 -11.50 1.64 12.61
C LYS A 114 -11.20 1.24 14.04
N ILE A 115 -10.40 2.04 14.72
CA ILE A 115 -10.14 1.91 16.15
C ILE A 115 -10.11 3.31 16.76
N GLU A 116 -10.32 3.38 18.10
CA GLU A 116 -10.28 4.65 18.81
C GLU A 116 -8.88 5.29 18.75
N ASP A 117 -8.82 6.61 18.72
CA ASP A 117 -7.58 7.37 18.61
C ASP A 117 -6.61 7.04 19.74
N GLU A 118 -7.09 6.82 20.95
CA GLU A 118 -6.27 6.45 22.10
C GLU A 118 -5.53 5.13 21.89
N VAL A 119 -6.21 4.15 21.30
CA VAL A 119 -5.63 2.84 20.97
C VAL A 119 -4.59 3.01 19.87
N ILE A 120 -4.87 3.83 18.87
CA ILE A 120 -3.93 4.14 17.78
C ILE A 120 -2.65 4.75 18.36
N LYS A 121 -2.78 5.75 19.24
CA LYS A 121 -1.63 6.41 19.87
C LYS A 121 -0.76 5.42 20.64
N ALA A 122 -1.37 4.57 21.47
CA ALA A 122 -0.64 3.57 22.24
C ALA A 122 0.12 2.62 21.32
N ARG A 123 -0.50 2.14 20.27
CA ARG A 123 0.12 1.22 19.31
C ARG A 123 1.26 1.85 18.52
N VAL A 124 1.10 3.09 18.09
CA VAL A 124 2.14 3.81 17.34
C VAL A 124 3.35 4.09 18.22
N PHE A 125 3.13 4.61 19.42
CA PHE A 125 4.21 4.91 20.35
C PHE A 125 4.90 3.66 20.90
N GLY A 126 4.17 2.56 21.04
CA GLY A 126 4.72 1.28 21.49
C GLY A 126 5.38 0.45 20.40
N ARG A 127 5.26 0.87 19.14
CA ARG A 127 5.78 0.10 18.01
C ARG A 127 7.31 0.05 17.99
N ARG A 128 7.83 -1.14 17.78
CA ARG A 128 9.27 -1.35 17.56
C ARG A 128 9.45 -2.23 16.33
N VAL A 129 10.48 -1.95 15.57
CA VAL A 129 10.80 -2.70 14.35
C VAL A 129 12.16 -3.34 14.50
N CYS A 130 12.25 -4.62 14.18
CA CYS A 130 13.53 -5.32 14.19
C CYS A 130 14.42 -4.81 13.04
N GLU A 131 15.63 -4.35 13.38
CA GLU A 131 16.57 -3.83 12.39
C GLU A 131 17.05 -4.89 11.40
N LYS A 132 17.04 -6.16 11.81
CA LYS A 132 17.52 -7.26 10.97
C LYS A 132 16.47 -7.79 10.01
N CYS A 133 15.25 -8.03 10.46
CA CYS A 133 14.22 -8.69 9.64
C CYS A 133 13.00 -7.83 9.33
N GLY A 134 12.92 -6.62 9.89
CA GLY A 134 11.78 -5.72 9.66
C GLY A 134 10.49 -6.11 10.37
N ALA A 135 10.50 -7.17 11.19
CA ALA A 135 9.30 -7.58 11.93
C ALA A 135 8.88 -6.50 12.94
N SER A 136 7.58 -6.28 13.05
CA SER A 136 7.02 -5.29 13.97
C SER A 136 6.64 -5.94 15.30
N TYR A 137 6.96 -5.26 16.37
CA TYR A 137 6.63 -5.65 17.74
C TYR A 137 6.00 -4.46 18.46
N ASN A 138 5.29 -4.72 19.55
CA ASN A 138 4.73 -3.68 20.39
C ASN A 138 5.14 -3.92 21.84
N VAL A 139 5.60 -2.85 22.51
CA VAL A 139 6.09 -2.95 23.90
C VAL A 139 4.98 -2.94 24.95
N ASP A 140 3.73 -2.68 24.56
CA ASP A 140 2.58 -2.68 25.49
C ASP A 140 1.90 -4.05 25.57
#